data_7772b317582562f514aa8d8f325b41be
#
_entry.id   7772b317582562f514aa8d8f325b41be
#
_cell.length_a   1.000
_cell.length_b   1.000
_cell.length_c   1.000
_cell.angle_alpha   90.00
_cell.angle_beta   90.00
_cell.angle_gamma   90.00
#
_symmetry.space_group_name_H-M   'P 1'
#
loop_
_entity.id
_entity.type
_entity.pdbx_description
1 polymer ?
#
loop_
_entity_poly.entity_id
_entity_poly.type
_entity_poly.pdbx_seq_one_letter_code
_entity_poly.pdbx_strand_id
1 'polypeptide(L)'
;MRTGARGERQTPRTGARHGLFTACANPGCRSGWLHLWRNRAAPVFEGGWNCSAECTRARLEAALGREMDGRGAAPAGRVHRIPLGLAMLEQGWISERQRRQALEAQKAAGGGRIGEWLVRGQGVSEQLVTRALGVQWNCPVLPLESHSPEGLTPLLPRLFVDAFGALPLRVAAGRILYLGFEDRLDPVLALAVERMTGLRVECGMVRGSQFHPAHERMLKARFPAVELIEAASEPALAQALARAVERARPAEARLVRVHDCFWLRLWLRAQEAPLPDAGAVADVIGSIGAH
;
A
#
# COMPACT_ATOMS: atom_id res chain seq x y z
N MET A 1 12.48 22.10 34.41
CA MET A 1 11.06 21.88 34.17
C MET A 1 10.71 22.46 32.82
N ARG A 2 10.58 21.65 31.80
CA ARG A 2 10.04 22.02 30.47
C ARG A 2 9.02 20.94 30.10
N THR A 3 7.75 21.31 30.20
CA THR A 3 6.59 20.51 29.83
C THR A 3 6.48 20.45 28.31
N GLY A 4 6.74 19.27 27.74
CA GLY A 4 6.51 19.00 26.32
C GLY A 4 5.02 18.76 26.05
N ALA A 5 4.42 19.61 25.24
CA ALA A 5 3.09 19.43 24.71
C ALA A 5 3.05 18.20 23.80
N ARG A 6 2.31 17.16 24.21
CA ARG A 6 1.96 16.03 23.35
C ARG A 6 0.90 16.52 22.37
N GLY A 7 1.27 16.58 21.08
CA GLY A 7 0.31 16.75 20.01
C GLY A 7 -0.60 15.52 19.93
N GLU A 8 -1.84 15.68 20.33
CA GLU A 8 -2.90 14.70 20.09
C GLU A 8 -3.13 14.57 18.58
N ARG A 9 -2.71 13.45 18.00
CA ARG A 9 -3.12 13.06 16.66
C ARG A 9 -4.60 12.66 16.71
N GLN A 10 -5.45 13.52 16.20
CA GLN A 10 -6.86 13.23 16.01
C GLN A 10 -7.00 12.02 15.07
N THR A 11 -7.50 10.92 15.62
CA THR A 11 -8.00 9.79 14.83
C THR A 11 -9.22 10.26 14.04
N PRO A 12 -9.31 9.96 12.72
CA PRO A 12 -10.49 10.34 11.95
C PRO A 12 -11.72 9.62 12.49
N ARG A 13 -12.70 10.40 12.94
CA ARG A 13 -14.00 9.89 13.39
C ARG A 13 -14.75 9.36 12.17
N THR A 14 -14.91 8.06 12.11
CA THR A 14 -15.74 7.35 11.13
C THR A 14 -17.22 7.71 11.30
N GLY A 15 -17.90 7.97 10.19
CA GLY A 15 -19.36 7.93 10.13
C GLY A 15 -20.12 9.18 10.58
N ALA A 16 -19.58 10.39 10.40
CA ALA A 16 -20.34 11.61 10.65
C ALA A 16 -21.52 11.73 9.67
N ARG A 17 -22.75 11.56 10.16
CA ARG A 17 -23.94 12.05 9.48
C ARG A 17 -23.77 13.55 9.28
N HIS A 18 -23.58 13.99 8.05
CA HIS A 18 -23.40 15.41 7.74
C HIS A 18 -24.65 16.18 8.17
N GLY A 19 -24.48 17.13 9.10
CA GLY A 19 -25.57 17.98 9.60
C GLY A 19 -26.10 18.92 8.49
N LEU A 20 -27.23 19.58 8.75
CA LEU A 20 -27.87 20.54 7.84
C LEU A 20 -26.95 21.68 7.38
N PHE A 21 -25.89 21.95 8.13
CA PHE A 21 -24.96 23.06 7.93
C PHE A 21 -23.54 22.61 7.54
N THR A 22 -23.38 21.40 7.00
CA THR A 22 -22.05 20.95 6.57
C THR A 22 -21.59 21.73 5.35
N ALA A 23 -20.50 22.48 5.49
CA ALA A 23 -19.87 23.20 4.41
C ALA A 23 -19.25 22.23 3.39
N CYS A 24 -19.24 22.60 2.12
CA CYS A 24 -18.53 21.86 1.10
C CYS A 24 -17.02 21.92 1.36
N ALA A 25 -16.35 20.79 1.28
CA ALA A 25 -14.91 20.70 1.52
C ALA A 25 -14.04 21.23 0.37
N ASN A 26 -14.64 21.58 -0.77
CA ASN A 26 -13.92 22.27 -1.83
C ASN A 26 -13.75 23.77 -1.46
N PRO A 27 -12.51 24.26 -1.24
CA PRO A 27 -12.27 25.67 -0.87
C PRO A 27 -12.71 26.65 -1.98
N GLY A 28 -12.74 26.22 -3.24
CA GLY A 28 -13.24 27.03 -4.38
C GLY A 28 -14.75 26.95 -4.58
N CYS A 29 -15.51 26.31 -3.67
CA CYS A 29 -16.96 26.17 -3.84
C CYS A 29 -17.66 27.52 -3.69
N ARG A 30 -18.36 27.93 -4.75
CA ARG A 30 -19.15 29.16 -4.78
C ARG A 30 -20.60 28.98 -4.27
N SER A 31 -20.97 27.76 -3.92
CA SER A 31 -22.31 27.50 -3.36
C SER A 31 -22.36 28.05 -1.94
N GLY A 32 -23.30 28.96 -1.68
CA GLY A 32 -23.52 29.54 -0.36
C GLY A 32 -23.77 28.45 0.72
N TRP A 33 -23.78 28.86 1.96
CA TRP A 33 -23.93 28.00 3.15
C TRP A 33 -25.25 27.18 3.19
N LEU A 34 -26.26 27.54 2.38
CA LEU A 34 -27.55 26.87 2.29
C LEU A 34 -27.50 25.69 1.28
N HIS A 35 -27.07 24.54 1.75
CA HIS A 35 -27.13 23.30 0.95
C HIS A 35 -28.42 22.49 1.19
N LEU A 36 -29.52 23.14 1.55
CA LEU A 36 -30.79 22.50 1.93
C LEU A 36 -31.39 21.58 0.85
N TRP A 37 -31.08 21.85 -0.40
CA TRP A 37 -31.60 21.10 -1.57
C TRP A 37 -30.63 20.09 -2.14
N ARG A 38 -29.45 19.93 -1.55
CA ARG A 38 -28.44 19.03 -2.06
C ARG A 38 -28.43 17.69 -1.35
N ASN A 39 -28.21 16.64 -2.14
CA ASN A 39 -28.28 15.26 -1.68
C ASN A 39 -27.28 15.01 -0.55
N ARG A 40 -27.76 14.66 0.64
CA ARG A 40 -26.94 14.28 1.80
C ARG A 40 -26.13 12.99 1.58
N ALA A 41 -26.47 12.22 0.54
CA ALA A 41 -25.72 11.05 0.09
C ALA A 41 -24.61 11.39 -0.91
N ALA A 42 -24.21 12.67 -0.99
CA ALA A 42 -23.08 13.06 -1.84
C ALA A 42 -21.77 12.46 -1.30
N PRO A 43 -20.82 12.12 -2.19
CA PRO A 43 -19.62 11.40 -1.82
C PRO A 43 -18.73 12.20 -0.86
N VAL A 44 -18.15 11.50 0.09
CA VAL A 44 -17.09 12.01 0.97
C VAL A 44 -15.74 11.65 0.35
N PHE A 45 -14.87 12.62 0.23
CA PHE A 45 -13.52 12.43 -0.25
C PHE A 45 -12.52 13.03 0.75
N GLU A 46 -11.57 12.21 1.23
CA GLU A 46 -10.59 12.58 2.26
C GLU A 46 -11.26 13.26 3.48
N GLY A 47 -12.27 12.61 4.03
CA GLY A 47 -13.01 13.08 5.20
C GLY A 47 -13.89 14.33 4.98
N GLY A 48 -13.97 14.86 3.76
CA GLY A 48 -14.73 16.05 3.46
C GLY A 48 -15.88 15.79 2.48
N TRP A 49 -17.06 16.31 2.81
CA TRP A 49 -18.23 16.22 1.95
C TRP A 49 -18.14 17.18 0.75
N ASN A 50 -18.56 16.73 -0.42
CA ASN A 50 -18.57 17.51 -1.65
C ASN A 50 -20.00 17.76 -2.12
N CYS A 51 -20.37 19.01 -2.35
CA CYS A 51 -21.74 19.39 -2.69
C CYS A 51 -22.13 19.07 -4.14
N SER A 52 -21.19 18.81 -5.04
CA SER A 52 -21.43 18.55 -6.46
C SER A 52 -20.29 17.74 -7.07
N ALA A 53 -20.54 17.15 -8.24
CA ALA A 53 -19.55 16.48 -9.08
C ALA A 53 -18.34 17.37 -9.40
N GLU A 54 -18.59 18.64 -9.69
CA GLU A 54 -17.54 19.60 -9.98
C GLU A 54 -16.63 19.83 -8.76
N CYS A 55 -17.22 19.92 -7.55
CA CYS A 55 -16.45 20.02 -6.32
C CYS A 55 -15.64 18.75 -6.02
N THR A 56 -16.19 17.57 -6.31
CA THR A 56 -15.48 16.30 -6.21
C THR A 56 -14.29 16.26 -7.17
N ARG A 57 -14.51 16.66 -8.42
CA ARG A 57 -13.45 16.73 -9.44
C ARG A 57 -12.34 17.69 -9.03
N ALA A 58 -12.67 18.90 -8.62
CA ALA A 58 -11.68 19.90 -8.20
C ALA A 58 -10.83 19.41 -7.01
N ARG A 59 -11.43 18.68 -6.05
CA ARG A 59 -10.69 18.09 -4.94
C ARG A 59 -9.81 16.94 -5.37
N LEU A 60 -10.24 16.11 -6.31
CA LEU A 60 -9.41 15.04 -6.88
C LEU A 60 -8.23 15.60 -7.69
N GLU A 61 -8.44 16.67 -8.48
CA GLU A 61 -7.34 17.37 -9.16
C GLU A 61 -6.29 17.88 -8.15
N ALA A 62 -6.75 18.54 -7.09
CA ALA A 62 -5.85 19.00 -6.02
C ALA A 62 -5.15 17.84 -5.28
N ALA A 63 -5.80 16.70 -5.12
CA ALA A 63 -5.20 15.51 -4.52
C ALA A 63 -4.15 14.88 -5.43
N LEU A 64 -4.42 14.74 -6.73
CA LEU A 64 -3.47 14.27 -7.73
C LEU A 64 -2.21 15.15 -7.75
N GLY A 65 -2.39 16.48 -7.82
CA GLY A 65 -1.26 17.42 -7.77
C GLY A 65 -0.41 17.24 -6.51
N ARG A 66 -1.02 17.11 -5.32
CA ARG A 66 -0.28 16.83 -4.07
C ARG A 66 0.51 15.53 -4.11
N GLU A 67 -0.09 14.47 -4.67
CA GLU A 67 0.56 13.17 -4.79
C GLU A 67 1.69 13.19 -5.84
N MET A 68 1.55 13.97 -6.91
CA MET A 68 2.58 14.17 -7.93
C MET A 68 3.76 15.00 -7.42
N ASP A 69 3.51 16.05 -6.64
CA ASP A 69 4.55 16.89 -6.04
C ASP A 69 5.44 16.14 -5.02
N GLY A 70 5.18 14.88 -4.78
CA GLY A 70 5.99 14.02 -3.91
C GLY A 70 5.85 14.33 -2.41
N ARG A 71 4.91 15.21 -2.01
CA ARG A 71 4.67 15.51 -0.58
C ARG A 71 4.12 14.32 0.20
N GLY A 72 3.76 13.25 -0.47
CA GLY A 72 3.33 11.97 0.11
C GLY A 72 4.25 10.80 -0.19
N ALA A 73 5.30 10.99 -0.98
CA ALA A 73 6.22 9.91 -1.33
C ALA A 73 7.23 9.67 -0.19
N ALA A 74 7.46 8.40 0.12
CA ALA A 74 8.65 8.03 0.89
C ALA A 74 9.89 8.52 0.12
N PRO A 75 10.93 9.00 0.82
CA PRO A 75 12.13 9.49 0.15
C PRO A 75 12.68 8.39 -0.76
N ALA A 76 12.66 8.63 -2.06
CA ALA A 76 13.20 7.75 -3.10
C ALA A 76 14.75 7.79 -3.09
N GLY A 77 15.34 7.75 -1.91
CA GLY A 77 16.77 7.54 -1.76
C GLY A 77 17.09 6.13 -2.22
N ARG A 78 17.86 5.98 -3.28
CA ARG A 78 18.55 4.71 -3.56
C ARG A 78 19.44 4.43 -2.35
N VAL A 79 18.92 3.70 -1.40
CA VAL A 79 19.75 3.20 -0.31
C VAL A 79 20.72 2.21 -0.94
N HIS A 80 21.98 2.62 -1.09
CA HIS A 80 23.05 1.72 -1.49
C HIS A 80 23.17 0.68 -0.38
N ARG A 81 22.72 -0.53 -0.68
CA ARG A 81 22.81 -1.64 0.25
C ARG A 81 24.04 -2.46 -0.03
N ILE A 82 24.66 -2.94 1.05
CA ILE A 82 25.73 -3.91 0.94
C ILE A 82 25.15 -5.15 0.24
N PRO A 83 25.80 -5.66 -0.82
CA PRO A 83 25.36 -6.89 -1.48
C PRO A 83 25.20 -8.04 -0.49
N LEU A 84 24.13 -8.83 -0.62
CA LEU A 84 23.77 -9.90 0.32
C LEU A 84 24.94 -10.85 0.60
N GLY A 85 25.63 -11.30 -0.46
CA GLY A 85 26.78 -12.21 -0.31
C GLY A 85 27.95 -11.63 0.50
N LEU A 86 28.16 -10.29 0.45
CA LEU A 86 29.18 -9.62 1.26
C LEU A 86 28.71 -9.47 2.71
N ALA A 87 27.44 -9.11 2.93
CA ALA A 87 26.87 -9.03 4.27
C ALA A 87 26.93 -10.37 4.99
N MET A 88 26.63 -11.47 4.30
CA MET A 88 26.73 -12.83 4.85
C MET A 88 28.16 -13.26 5.12
N LEU A 89 29.11 -12.85 4.28
CA LEU A 89 30.54 -13.12 4.46
C LEU A 89 31.09 -12.39 5.69
N GLU A 90 30.77 -11.11 5.84
CA GLU A 90 31.16 -10.29 6.99
C GLU A 90 30.67 -10.88 8.32
N GLN A 91 29.45 -11.42 8.33
CA GLN A 91 28.87 -12.08 9.50
C GLN A 91 29.43 -13.49 9.74
N GLY A 92 30.31 -14.00 8.87
CA GLY A 92 30.82 -15.36 8.96
C GLY A 92 29.78 -16.46 8.67
N TRP A 93 28.66 -16.11 8.07
CA TRP A 93 27.57 -17.05 7.75
C TRP A 93 27.84 -17.88 6.51
N ILE A 94 28.71 -17.40 5.64
CA ILE A 94 29.26 -18.12 4.48
C ILE A 94 30.76 -17.89 4.38
N SER A 95 31.47 -18.81 3.73
CA SER A 95 32.88 -18.66 3.38
C SER A 95 33.04 -17.92 2.06
N GLU A 96 34.24 -17.34 1.81
CA GLU A 96 34.56 -16.72 0.54
C GLU A 96 34.46 -17.73 -0.63
N ARG A 97 34.79 -18.99 -0.39
CA ARG A 97 34.62 -20.07 -1.37
C ARG A 97 33.15 -20.24 -1.77
N GLN A 98 32.23 -20.33 -0.81
CA GLN A 98 30.79 -20.47 -1.07
C GLN A 98 30.26 -19.26 -1.83
N ARG A 99 30.63 -18.03 -1.42
CA ARG A 99 30.25 -16.80 -2.09
C ARG A 99 30.68 -16.80 -3.56
N ARG A 100 31.96 -17.14 -3.83
CA ARG A 100 32.52 -17.16 -5.19
C ARG A 100 31.82 -18.19 -6.06
N GLN A 101 31.67 -19.41 -5.57
CA GLN A 101 30.98 -20.47 -6.32
C GLN A 101 29.53 -20.13 -6.64
N ALA A 102 28.81 -19.48 -5.70
CA ALA A 102 27.44 -19.02 -5.95
C ALA A 102 27.40 -17.92 -7.02
N LEU A 103 28.35 -16.98 -7.01
CA LEU A 103 28.45 -15.94 -8.05
C LEU A 103 28.82 -16.50 -9.41
N GLU A 104 29.70 -17.47 -9.49
CA GLU A 104 30.06 -18.17 -10.72
C GLU A 104 28.86 -18.92 -11.30
N ALA A 105 28.10 -19.63 -10.45
CA ALA A 105 26.89 -20.32 -10.87
C ALA A 105 25.80 -19.34 -11.33
N GLN A 106 25.61 -18.23 -10.62
CA GLN A 106 24.70 -17.16 -11.02
C GLN A 106 25.07 -16.59 -12.41
N LYS A 107 26.33 -16.31 -12.63
CA LYS A 107 26.84 -15.78 -13.89
C LYS A 107 26.67 -16.79 -15.03
N ALA A 108 27.00 -18.07 -14.79
CA ALA A 108 26.87 -19.15 -15.76
C ALA A 108 25.41 -19.37 -16.20
N ALA A 109 24.45 -19.18 -15.27
CA ALA A 109 23.02 -19.30 -15.53
C ALA A 109 22.39 -18.03 -16.14
N GLY A 110 23.17 -16.96 -16.35
CA GLY A 110 22.68 -15.70 -16.91
C GLY A 110 21.86 -14.83 -15.94
N GLY A 111 21.87 -15.13 -14.62
CA GLY A 111 21.15 -14.32 -13.62
C GLY A 111 20.60 -15.10 -12.43
N GLY A 112 19.52 -14.58 -11.85
CA GLY A 112 18.92 -15.11 -10.63
C GLY A 112 19.41 -14.40 -9.36
N ARG A 113 18.89 -14.78 -8.21
CA ARG A 113 19.23 -14.18 -6.92
C ARG A 113 20.36 -14.95 -6.26
N ILE A 114 21.39 -14.25 -5.78
CA ILE A 114 22.54 -14.89 -5.11
C ILE A 114 22.12 -15.81 -3.95
N GLY A 115 21.06 -15.41 -3.22
CA GLY A 115 20.51 -16.23 -2.12
C GLY A 115 20.04 -17.62 -2.56
N GLU A 116 19.41 -17.72 -3.73
CA GLU A 116 18.97 -19.00 -4.29
C GLU A 116 20.17 -19.90 -4.64
N TRP A 117 21.24 -19.32 -5.22
CA TRP A 117 22.47 -20.05 -5.56
C TRP A 117 23.22 -20.51 -4.32
N LEU A 118 23.21 -19.72 -3.25
CA LEU A 118 23.76 -20.13 -1.96
C LEU A 118 22.99 -21.32 -1.35
N VAL A 119 21.67 -21.30 -1.44
CA VAL A 119 20.83 -22.39 -0.92
C VAL A 119 21.00 -23.65 -1.78
N ARG A 120 20.79 -23.54 -3.09
CA ARG A 120 20.79 -24.72 -4.00
C ARG A 120 22.14 -25.34 -4.21
N GLY A 121 23.19 -24.53 -4.32
CA GLY A 121 24.53 -24.99 -4.72
C GLY A 121 25.55 -25.05 -3.62
N GLN A 122 25.35 -24.35 -2.48
CA GLN A 122 26.35 -24.23 -1.43
C GLN A 122 25.87 -24.74 -0.06
N GLY A 123 24.69 -25.35 0.00
CA GLY A 123 24.15 -25.94 1.23
C GLY A 123 23.84 -24.90 2.33
N VAL A 124 23.72 -23.62 1.99
CA VAL A 124 23.34 -22.59 2.95
C VAL A 124 21.85 -22.71 3.24
N SER A 125 21.46 -22.65 4.51
CA SER A 125 20.04 -22.75 4.84
C SER A 125 19.26 -21.49 4.37
N GLU A 126 18.05 -21.70 3.87
CA GLU A 126 17.14 -20.62 3.50
C GLU A 126 16.88 -19.65 4.66
N GLN A 127 16.77 -20.18 5.88
CA GLN A 127 16.60 -19.38 7.09
C GLN A 127 17.75 -18.37 7.28
N LEU A 128 18.97 -18.76 6.97
CA LEU A 128 20.14 -17.90 7.09
C LEU A 128 20.11 -16.79 6.02
N VAL A 129 19.72 -17.13 4.78
CA VAL A 129 19.53 -16.16 3.71
C VAL A 129 18.43 -15.15 4.07
N THR A 130 17.29 -15.62 4.57
CA THR A 130 16.19 -14.73 4.99
C THR A 130 16.62 -13.82 6.14
N ARG A 131 17.38 -14.34 7.10
CA ARG A 131 17.95 -13.55 8.19
C ARG A 131 18.90 -12.46 7.66
N ALA A 132 19.74 -12.81 6.70
CA ALA A 132 20.65 -11.86 6.05
C ALA A 132 19.90 -10.75 5.30
N LEU A 133 18.81 -11.09 4.62
CA LEU A 133 17.92 -10.11 4.03
C LEU A 133 17.30 -9.19 5.10
N GLY A 134 16.85 -9.76 6.23
CA GLY A 134 16.35 -8.96 7.34
C GLY A 134 17.37 -7.95 7.86
N VAL A 135 18.63 -8.34 8.00
CA VAL A 135 19.73 -7.42 8.36
C VAL A 135 19.95 -6.37 7.28
N GLN A 136 20.02 -6.78 6.00
CA GLN A 136 20.23 -5.86 4.87
C GLN A 136 19.12 -4.82 4.73
N TRP A 137 17.89 -5.19 5.04
CA TRP A 137 16.72 -4.33 4.98
C TRP A 137 16.36 -3.66 6.29
N ASN A 138 17.11 -3.95 7.37
CA ASN A 138 16.83 -3.50 8.74
C ASN A 138 15.38 -3.77 9.16
N CYS A 139 14.96 -5.01 8.97
CA CYS A 139 13.61 -5.45 9.30
C CYS A 139 13.62 -6.86 9.92
N PRO A 140 12.58 -7.23 10.68
CA PRO A 140 12.47 -8.57 11.26
C PRO A 140 12.21 -9.64 10.18
N VAL A 141 12.54 -10.88 10.53
CA VAL A 141 12.00 -12.05 9.84
C VAL A 141 10.64 -12.37 10.48
N LEU A 142 9.59 -12.37 9.67
CA LEU A 142 8.23 -12.61 10.12
C LEU A 142 7.88 -14.09 9.98
N PRO A 143 7.39 -14.73 11.05
CA PRO A 143 6.88 -16.09 10.96
C PRO A 143 5.58 -16.10 10.16
N LEU A 144 5.44 -17.11 9.31
CA LEU A 144 4.22 -17.34 8.53
C LEU A 144 3.55 -18.64 9.01
N GLU A 145 3.02 -18.60 10.21
CA GLU A 145 2.23 -19.67 10.78
C GLU A 145 0.74 -19.38 10.53
N SER A 146 0.01 -20.39 10.05
CA SER A 146 -1.45 -20.33 9.90
C SER A 146 -1.97 -19.12 9.10
N HIS A 147 -1.30 -18.77 7.99
CA HIS A 147 -1.75 -17.68 7.13
C HIS A 147 -3.10 -18.01 6.48
N SER A 148 -4.10 -17.16 6.75
CA SER A 148 -5.41 -17.19 6.12
C SER A 148 -5.62 -15.88 5.35
N PRO A 149 -5.91 -15.92 4.05
CA PRO A 149 -6.20 -14.72 3.26
C PRO A 149 -7.54 -14.07 3.60
N GLU A 150 -8.46 -14.80 4.25
CA GLU A 150 -9.77 -14.27 4.64
C GLU A 150 -9.59 -13.06 5.58
N GLY A 151 -10.30 -11.98 5.28
CA GLY A 151 -10.20 -10.72 6.00
C GLY A 151 -8.96 -9.86 5.68
N LEU A 152 -7.97 -10.38 4.94
CA LEU A 152 -6.77 -9.63 4.53
C LEU A 152 -6.88 -9.08 3.10
N THR A 153 -7.67 -9.71 2.23
CA THR A 153 -7.86 -9.30 0.83
C THR A 153 -8.36 -7.85 0.67
N PRO A 154 -9.17 -7.27 1.59
CA PRO A 154 -9.59 -5.89 1.46
C PRO A 154 -8.51 -4.86 1.79
N LEU A 155 -7.37 -5.28 2.35
CA LEU A 155 -6.32 -4.35 2.77
C LEU A 155 -5.49 -3.82 1.61
N LEU A 156 -5.33 -4.63 0.57
CA LEU A 156 -4.46 -4.35 -0.56
C LEU A 156 -5.08 -4.87 -1.86
N PRO A 157 -5.08 -4.10 -2.96
CA PRO A 157 -5.53 -4.61 -4.25
C PRO A 157 -4.74 -5.84 -4.69
N ARG A 158 -5.42 -6.82 -5.33
CA ARG A 158 -4.77 -8.02 -5.86
C ARG A 158 -3.57 -7.70 -6.76
N LEU A 159 -3.71 -6.66 -7.60
CA LEU A 159 -2.64 -6.21 -8.49
C LEU A 159 -1.36 -5.82 -7.72
N PHE A 160 -1.49 -5.19 -6.54
CA PHE A 160 -0.33 -4.80 -5.74
C PHE A 160 0.28 -5.98 -4.99
N VAL A 161 -0.55 -6.93 -4.52
CA VAL A 161 -0.05 -8.20 -3.97
C VAL A 161 0.84 -8.92 -4.99
N ASP A 162 0.37 -9.00 -6.23
CA ASP A 162 1.06 -9.68 -7.33
C ASP A 162 2.31 -8.90 -7.81
N ALA A 163 2.13 -7.64 -8.21
CA ALA A 163 3.18 -6.84 -8.84
C ALA A 163 4.35 -6.50 -7.90
N PHE A 164 4.07 -6.28 -6.61
CA PHE A 164 5.09 -5.90 -5.63
C PHE A 164 5.54 -7.05 -4.72
N GLY A 165 4.99 -8.24 -4.90
CA GLY A 165 5.31 -9.39 -4.05
C GLY A 165 5.07 -9.10 -2.56
N ALA A 166 4.00 -8.39 -2.25
CA ALA A 166 3.66 -7.96 -0.91
C ALA A 166 2.53 -8.83 -0.34
N LEU A 167 2.79 -9.50 0.77
CA LEU A 167 1.84 -10.43 1.38
C LEU A 167 1.34 -9.88 2.72
N PRO A 168 0.07 -9.44 2.82
CA PRO A 168 -0.55 -9.16 4.11
C PRO A 168 -0.58 -10.44 4.96
N LEU A 169 0.02 -10.40 6.15
CA LEU A 169 0.17 -11.59 7.00
C LEU A 169 -0.91 -11.68 8.06
N ARG A 170 -1.10 -10.58 8.78
CA ARG A 170 -2.07 -10.47 9.88
C ARG A 170 -2.23 -9.02 10.29
N VAL A 171 -3.34 -8.72 10.98
CA VAL A 171 -3.53 -7.47 11.69
C VAL A 171 -3.54 -7.75 13.20
N ALA A 172 -2.58 -7.17 13.92
CA ALA A 172 -2.48 -7.31 15.36
C ALA A 172 -3.20 -6.16 16.07
N ALA A 173 -3.95 -6.50 17.13
CA ALA A 173 -4.70 -5.56 17.96
C ALA A 173 -5.58 -4.56 17.16
N GLY A 174 -5.99 -4.93 15.94
CA GLY A 174 -6.78 -4.07 15.04
C GLY A 174 -6.05 -2.79 14.58
N ARG A 175 -4.74 -2.70 14.78
CA ARG A 175 -3.96 -1.46 14.54
C ARG A 175 -2.68 -1.63 13.74
N ILE A 176 -2.08 -2.82 13.75
CA ILE A 176 -0.78 -3.07 13.13
C ILE A 176 -0.95 -4.14 12.06
N LEU A 177 -0.72 -3.76 10.80
CA LEU A 177 -0.64 -4.69 9.69
C LEU A 177 0.81 -5.16 9.52
N TYR A 178 1.02 -6.47 9.61
CA TYR A 178 2.29 -7.08 9.21
C TYR A 178 2.26 -7.40 7.73
N LEU A 179 3.23 -6.83 7.00
CA LEU A 179 3.37 -6.99 5.55
C LEU A 179 4.68 -7.74 5.26
N GLY A 180 4.56 -8.94 4.69
CA GLY A 180 5.68 -9.82 4.41
C GLY A 180 6.18 -9.68 2.97
N PHE A 181 7.50 -9.80 2.81
CA PHE A 181 8.20 -9.81 1.53
C PHE A 181 9.21 -10.95 1.50
N GLU A 182 9.50 -11.48 0.33
CA GLU A 182 10.48 -12.54 0.18
C GLU A 182 11.92 -12.02 0.18
N ASP A 183 12.21 -11.02 -0.66
CA ASP A 183 13.58 -10.58 -0.94
C ASP A 183 13.78 -9.06 -0.90
N ARG A 184 12.74 -8.30 -1.15
CA ARG A 184 12.82 -6.85 -1.27
C ARG A 184 11.62 -6.17 -0.64
N LEU A 185 11.87 -5.29 0.33
CA LEU A 185 10.83 -4.42 0.88
C LEU A 185 10.47 -3.32 -0.13
N ASP A 186 9.21 -2.96 -0.12
CA ASP A 186 8.71 -1.78 -0.82
C ASP A 186 8.18 -0.73 0.19
N PRO A 187 9.01 0.24 0.60
CA PRO A 187 8.61 1.27 1.55
C PRO A 187 7.54 2.22 1.00
N VAL A 188 7.50 2.41 -0.33
CA VAL A 188 6.48 3.26 -0.97
C VAL A 188 5.12 2.61 -0.84
N LEU A 189 5.04 1.32 -1.16
CA LEU A 189 3.82 0.56 -0.99
C LEU A 189 3.40 0.51 0.49
N ALA A 190 4.33 0.25 1.40
CA ALA A 190 4.03 0.19 2.83
C ALA A 190 3.42 1.50 3.34
N LEU A 191 4.01 2.64 2.99
CA LEU A 191 3.48 3.96 3.34
C LEU A 191 2.11 4.22 2.71
N ALA A 192 1.91 3.83 1.45
CA ALA A 192 0.63 3.97 0.78
C ALA A 192 -0.47 3.14 1.45
N VAL A 193 -0.15 1.90 1.84
CA VAL A 193 -1.08 1.03 2.59
C VAL A 193 -1.40 1.62 3.95
N GLU A 194 -0.42 2.16 4.67
CA GLU A 194 -0.62 2.84 5.95
C GLU A 194 -1.56 4.04 5.81
N ARG A 195 -1.31 4.91 4.83
CA ARG A 195 -2.15 6.08 4.53
C ARG A 195 -3.56 5.69 4.10
N MET A 196 -3.68 4.62 3.32
CA MET A 196 -4.97 4.15 2.81
C MET A 196 -5.80 3.49 3.91
N THR A 197 -5.22 2.61 4.70
CA THR A 197 -5.94 1.81 5.69
C THR A 197 -6.04 2.47 7.07
N GLY A 198 -5.13 3.38 7.38
CA GLY A 198 -4.97 3.94 8.72
C GLY A 198 -4.33 2.97 9.72
N LEU A 199 -3.91 1.79 9.28
CA LEU A 199 -3.16 0.83 10.07
C LEU A 199 -1.68 1.20 10.05
N ARG A 200 -0.98 1.04 11.16
CA ARG A 200 0.48 1.06 11.16
C ARG A 200 0.99 -0.16 10.41
N VAL A 201 1.90 0.03 9.46
CA VAL A 201 2.46 -1.07 8.67
C VAL A 201 3.85 -1.44 9.18
N GLU A 202 4.02 -2.70 9.57
CA GLU A 202 5.29 -3.30 9.95
C GLU A 202 5.73 -4.30 8.88
N CYS A 203 6.80 -3.97 8.19
CA CYS A 203 7.35 -4.81 7.12
C CYS A 203 8.37 -5.81 7.65
N GLY A 204 8.46 -6.98 7.02
CA GLY A 204 9.50 -7.93 7.32
C GLY A 204 9.72 -8.97 6.24
N MET A 205 10.81 -9.73 6.37
CA MET A 205 11.16 -10.82 5.47
C MET A 205 10.43 -12.11 5.85
N VAL A 206 9.99 -12.83 4.83
CA VAL A 206 9.39 -14.17 4.95
C VAL A 206 10.23 -15.13 4.13
N ARG A 207 10.44 -16.36 4.65
CA ARG A 207 11.14 -17.40 3.89
C ARG A 207 10.39 -17.75 2.61
N GLY A 208 11.08 -17.88 1.48
CA GLY A 208 10.49 -18.16 0.17
C GLY A 208 9.66 -19.44 0.17
N SER A 209 10.13 -20.50 0.84
CA SER A 209 9.40 -21.76 0.99
C SER A 209 8.05 -21.62 1.71
N GLN A 210 7.88 -20.60 2.54
CA GLN A 210 6.63 -20.26 3.20
C GLN A 210 5.86 -19.17 2.40
N PHE A 211 6.59 -18.23 1.81
CA PHE A 211 6.01 -17.11 1.06
C PHE A 211 5.24 -17.56 -0.17
N HIS A 212 5.87 -18.35 -1.04
CA HIS A 212 5.26 -18.75 -2.31
C HIS A 212 3.91 -19.44 -2.16
N PRO A 213 3.75 -20.50 -1.32
CA PRO A 213 2.45 -21.14 -1.16
C PRO A 213 1.38 -20.21 -0.55
N ALA A 214 1.78 -19.30 0.32
CA ALA A 214 0.87 -18.35 0.94
C ALA A 214 0.45 -17.26 -0.05
N HIS A 215 1.39 -16.74 -0.85
CA HIS A 215 1.14 -15.77 -1.89
C HIS A 215 0.20 -16.31 -2.97
N GLU A 216 0.43 -17.56 -3.43
CA GLU A 216 -0.48 -18.21 -4.36
C GLU A 216 -1.90 -18.39 -3.78
N ARG A 217 -2.02 -18.79 -2.51
CA ARG A 217 -3.33 -18.87 -1.84
C ARG A 217 -4.01 -17.51 -1.77
N MET A 218 -3.22 -16.46 -1.42
CA MET A 218 -3.71 -15.10 -1.39
C MET A 218 -4.25 -14.67 -2.75
N LEU A 219 -3.52 -14.89 -3.84
CA LEU A 219 -3.94 -14.52 -5.20
C LEU A 219 -5.18 -15.27 -5.70
N LYS A 220 -5.47 -16.45 -5.14
CA LYS A 220 -6.69 -17.24 -5.43
C LYS A 220 -7.89 -16.82 -4.58
N ALA A 221 -7.69 -16.01 -3.54
CA ALA A 221 -8.76 -15.54 -2.68
C ALA A 221 -9.64 -14.48 -3.38
N ARG A 222 -10.79 -14.19 -2.78
CA ARG A 222 -11.72 -13.19 -3.30
C ARG A 222 -11.28 -11.78 -2.86
N PHE A 223 -10.86 -10.97 -3.80
CA PHE A 223 -10.53 -9.55 -3.60
C PHE A 223 -11.73 -8.63 -3.87
N PRO A 224 -11.68 -7.38 -3.36
CA PRO A 224 -12.55 -6.31 -3.81
C PRO A 224 -12.45 -6.08 -5.32
N ALA A 225 -13.49 -5.50 -5.92
CA ALA A 225 -13.47 -5.11 -7.32
C ALA A 225 -12.41 -4.03 -7.57
N VAL A 226 -11.69 -4.15 -8.67
CA VAL A 226 -10.68 -3.19 -9.12
C VAL A 226 -11.02 -2.70 -10.52
N GLU A 227 -11.10 -1.39 -10.70
CA GLU A 227 -11.19 -0.73 -12.01
C GLU A 227 -9.80 -0.19 -12.37
N LEU A 228 -9.35 -0.44 -13.60
CA LEU A 228 -8.08 0.07 -14.11
C LEU A 228 -8.35 1.21 -15.09
N ILE A 229 -7.63 2.33 -14.93
CA ILE A 229 -7.76 3.52 -15.77
C ILE A 229 -6.38 3.93 -16.25
N GLU A 230 -6.22 4.05 -17.56
CA GLU A 230 -5.08 4.69 -18.17
C GLU A 230 -5.53 6.02 -18.81
N ALA A 231 -4.89 7.12 -18.45
CA ALA A 231 -5.25 8.43 -18.91
C ALA A 231 -4.08 9.12 -19.61
N ALA A 232 -4.36 9.92 -20.64
CA ALA A 232 -3.33 10.64 -21.37
C ALA A 232 -2.78 11.87 -20.62
N SER A 233 -3.45 12.32 -19.55
CA SER A 233 -3.05 13.50 -18.77
C SER A 233 -3.64 13.49 -17.37
N GLU A 234 -3.06 14.30 -16.48
CA GLU A 234 -3.57 14.51 -15.12
C GLU A 234 -5.05 14.97 -15.09
N PRO A 235 -5.50 15.97 -15.87
CA PRO A 235 -6.91 16.37 -15.88
C PRO A 235 -7.83 15.24 -16.36
N ALA A 236 -7.39 14.44 -17.33
CA ALA A 236 -8.17 13.30 -17.82
C ALA A 236 -8.29 12.21 -16.76
N LEU A 237 -7.21 11.93 -16.00
CA LEU A 237 -7.24 11.02 -14.88
C LEU A 237 -8.17 11.51 -13.77
N ALA A 238 -8.05 12.80 -13.38
CA ALA A 238 -8.93 13.40 -12.38
C ALA A 238 -10.41 13.28 -12.75
N GLN A 239 -10.74 13.53 -14.02
CA GLN A 239 -12.11 13.39 -14.52
C GLN A 239 -12.60 11.93 -14.46
N ALA A 240 -11.75 10.97 -14.82
CA ALA A 240 -12.11 9.56 -14.79
C ALA A 240 -12.32 9.06 -13.33
N LEU A 241 -11.43 9.44 -12.42
CA LEU A 241 -11.57 9.15 -10.98
C LEU A 241 -12.82 9.79 -10.39
N ALA A 242 -13.14 11.06 -10.75
CA ALA A 242 -14.35 11.72 -10.30
C ALA A 242 -15.61 10.97 -10.75
N ARG A 243 -15.65 10.51 -12.00
CA ARG A 243 -16.76 9.68 -12.50
C ARG A 243 -16.91 8.37 -11.73
N ALA A 244 -15.80 7.74 -11.34
CA ALA A 244 -15.83 6.51 -10.53
C ALA A 244 -16.43 6.80 -9.14
N VAL A 245 -16.02 7.89 -8.48
CA VAL A 245 -16.58 8.33 -7.19
C VAL A 245 -18.08 8.62 -7.30
N GLU A 246 -18.50 9.34 -8.33
CA GLU A 246 -19.92 9.68 -8.54
C GLU A 246 -20.78 8.46 -8.83
N ARG A 247 -20.27 7.54 -9.60
CA ARG A 247 -20.96 6.28 -9.93
C ARG A 247 -21.14 5.39 -8.69
N ALA A 248 -20.09 5.27 -7.90
CA ALA A 248 -20.06 4.42 -6.69
C ALA A 248 -20.76 5.07 -5.48
N ARG A 249 -20.81 6.41 -5.40
CA ARG A 249 -21.33 7.18 -4.25
C ARG A 249 -20.84 6.67 -2.91
N PRO A 250 -19.52 6.57 -2.71
CA PRO A 250 -18.96 5.96 -1.52
C PRO A 250 -19.25 6.80 -0.27
N ALA A 251 -19.31 6.12 0.89
CA ALA A 251 -19.35 6.77 2.19
C ALA A 251 -18.04 7.52 2.51
N GLU A 252 -16.94 7.05 1.96
CA GLU A 252 -15.62 7.71 1.99
C GLU A 252 -14.79 7.29 0.77
N ALA A 253 -13.92 8.18 0.31
CA ALA A 253 -12.91 7.89 -0.70
C ALA A 253 -11.57 8.51 -0.31
N ARG A 254 -10.47 7.84 -0.65
CA ARG A 254 -9.09 8.34 -0.46
C ARG A 254 -8.25 8.02 -1.67
N LEU A 255 -7.32 8.93 -1.95
CA LEU A 255 -6.34 8.79 -3.03
C LEU A 255 -4.93 8.77 -2.46
N VAL A 256 -4.11 7.82 -2.92
CA VAL A 256 -2.67 7.77 -2.63
C VAL A 256 -1.91 7.38 -3.88
N ARG A 257 -0.67 7.84 -3.99
CA ARG A 257 0.26 7.40 -5.04
C ARG A 257 1.03 6.17 -4.60
N VAL A 258 1.18 5.21 -5.51
CA VAL A 258 2.02 4.01 -5.37
C VAL A 258 2.90 3.91 -6.61
N HIS A 259 4.15 4.31 -6.51
CA HIS A 259 5.07 4.42 -7.66
C HIS A 259 4.49 5.29 -8.78
N ASP A 260 4.24 4.68 -9.95
CA ASP A 260 3.70 5.36 -11.13
C ASP A 260 2.17 5.27 -11.23
N CYS A 261 1.53 4.69 -10.21
CA CYS A 261 0.08 4.51 -10.15
C CYS A 261 -0.55 5.36 -9.06
N PHE A 262 -1.81 5.70 -9.25
CA PHE A 262 -2.67 6.35 -8.26
C PHE A 262 -3.73 5.36 -7.81
N TRP A 263 -3.80 5.10 -6.53
CA TRP A 263 -4.76 4.20 -5.92
C TRP A 263 -5.85 5.01 -5.23
N LEU A 264 -7.06 4.99 -5.82
CA LEU A 264 -8.27 5.54 -5.23
C LEU A 264 -9.07 4.39 -4.62
N ARG A 265 -9.27 4.43 -3.32
CA ARG A 265 -10.15 3.49 -2.61
C ARG A 265 -11.48 4.12 -2.29
N LEU A 266 -12.55 3.36 -2.52
CA LEU A 266 -13.92 3.73 -2.30
C LEU A 266 -14.50 2.83 -1.21
N TRP A 267 -14.87 3.39 -0.06
CA TRP A 267 -15.64 2.68 0.96
C TRP A 267 -17.12 2.86 0.64
N LEU A 268 -17.76 1.79 0.19
CA LEU A 268 -19.15 1.80 -0.26
C LEU A 268 -20.14 1.94 0.89
N ARG A 269 -19.71 1.59 2.10
CA ARG A 269 -20.48 1.68 3.35
C ARG A 269 -19.62 2.31 4.44
N ALA A 270 -20.28 2.92 5.44
CA ALA A 270 -19.58 3.36 6.64
C ALA A 270 -18.90 2.17 7.32
N GLN A 271 -17.65 2.33 7.68
CA GLN A 271 -16.84 1.27 8.26
C GLN A 271 -17.14 1.16 9.76
N GLU A 272 -17.69 0.05 10.20
CA GLU A 272 -18.00 -0.23 11.62
C GLU A 272 -16.92 -1.11 12.28
N ALA A 273 -16.15 -1.86 11.50
CA ALA A 273 -15.10 -2.74 11.97
C ALA A 273 -13.70 -2.22 11.53
N PRO A 274 -12.62 -2.60 12.22
CA PRO A 274 -11.25 -2.20 11.86
C PRO A 274 -10.82 -2.69 10.48
N LEU A 275 -11.42 -3.78 9.99
CA LEU A 275 -11.16 -4.33 8.67
C LEU A 275 -12.47 -4.34 7.86
N PRO A 276 -12.47 -3.77 6.65
CA PRO A 276 -13.65 -3.81 5.79
C PRO A 276 -13.86 -5.21 5.20
N ASP A 277 -15.11 -5.56 4.94
CA ASP A 277 -15.43 -6.72 4.10
C ASP A 277 -15.05 -6.45 2.64
N ALA A 278 -14.73 -7.50 1.89
CA ALA A 278 -14.36 -7.39 0.48
C ALA A 278 -15.46 -6.75 -0.41
N GLY A 279 -16.73 -6.89 -0.02
CA GLY A 279 -17.86 -6.23 -0.68
C GLY A 279 -18.15 -4.81 -0.22
N ALA A 280 -17.46 -4.32 0.82
CA ALA A 280 -17.63 -2.98 1.37
C ALA A 280 -16.67 -1.95 0.78
N VAL A 281 -15.69 -2.38 -0.01
CA VAL A 281 -14.71 -1.52 -0.66
C VAL A 281 -14.59 -1.85 -2.14
N ALA A 282 -14.23 -0.85 -2.93
CA ALA A 282 -13.81 -0.99 -4.33
C ALA A 282 -12.57 -0.12 -4.55
N ASP A 283 -11.70 -0.55 -5.44
CA ASP A 283 -10.47 0.14 -5.76
C ASP A 283 -10.48 0.61 -7.22
N VAL A 284 -9.93 1.77 -7.47
CA VAL A 284 -9.62 2.28 -8.81
C VAL A 284 -8.12 2.54 -8.85
N ILE A 285 -7.43 1.95 -9.81
CA ILE A 285 -6.00 2.16 -10.02
C ILE A 285 -5.84 2.90 -11.33
N GLY A 286 -5.31 4.10 -11.24
CA GLY A 286 -5.07 4.97 -12.39
C GLY A 286 -3.59 5.15 -12.67
N SER A 287 -3.24 5.29 -13.95
CA SER A 287 -1.92 5.72 -14.40
C SER A 287 -2.04 6.81 -15.46
N ILE A 288 -0.98 7.60 -15.60
CA ILE A 288 -0.85 8.55 -16.69
C ILE A 288 0.15 7.95 -17.66
N GLY A 289 -0.29 7.66 -18.90
CA GLY A 289 0.56 7.11 -19.94
C GLY A 289 1.72 8.06 -20.25
N ALA A 290 2.95 7.54 -20.30
CA ALA A 290 4.08 8.27 -20.83
C ALA A 290 3.92 8.33 -22.36
N HIS A 291 3.81 9.54 -22.90
CA HIS A 291 3.89 9.82 -24.34
C HIS A 291 5.35 9.83 -24.79
#